data_777f68d5702b6a6fd25fbbdbcc3aa38b
#
_entry.id   777f68d5702b6a6fd25fbbdbcc3aa38b
#
_cell.length_a   1.000
_cell.length_b   1.000
_cell.length_c   1.000
_cell.angle_alpha   90.00
_cell.angle_beta   90.00
_cell.angle_gamma   90.00
#
_symmetry.space_group_name_H-M   'P 1'
#
loop_
_entity.id
_entity.type
_entity.pdbx_description
1 polymer ?
#
loop_
_entity_poly.entity_id
_entity_poly.type
_entity_poly.pdbx_seq_one_letter_code
_entity_poly.pdbx_strand_id
1 'polypeptide(L)'
;MFEKINLKDTTFCIPVCLDSIHRKQNLELVLKYLDYYFDTNIIIGETNSDKPKLEELQENYKYIYYKNSENFFYKTKLLNLMYLESNTPFVFSYDCDAL
;
A
#
# COMPACT_ATOMS: atom_id res chain seq x y z
N MET A 1 16.47 -0.42 -23.63
CA MET A 1 15.53 0.40 -22.82
C MET A 1 14.40 -0.49 -22.32
N PHE A 2 14.10 -0.40 -21.05
CA PHE A 2 13.04 -1.20 -20.44
C PHE A 2 11.70 -0.44 -20.54
N GLU A 3 10.66 -1.10 -21.07
CA GLU A 3 9.32 -0.55 -21.06
C GLU A 3 8.53 -1.13 -19.91
N LYS A 4 7.83 -0.25 -19.19
CA LYS A 4 6.97 -0.68 -18.10
C LYS A 4 5.74 -1.41 -18.64
N ILE A 5 5.32 -2.43 -17.91
CA ILE A 5 4.08 -3.16 -18.22
C ILE A 5 2.91 -2.24 -17.87
N ASN A 6 2.00 -2.06 -18.82
CA ASN A 6 0.84 -1.19 -18.63
C ASN A 6 -0.24 -1.89 -17.80
N LEU A 7 -0.42 -1.42 -16.57
CA LEU A 7 -1.47 -1.88 -15.66
C LEU A 7 -2.26 -0.68 -15.11
N LYS A 8 -2.56 0.29 -15.98
CA LYS A 8 -3.31 1.49 -15.59
C LYS A 8 -4.74 1.19 -15.17
N ASP A 9 -5.28 0.04 -15.56
CA ASP A 9 -6.60 -0.43 -15.16
C ASP A 9 -6.58 -1.22 -13.85
N THR A 10 -5.43 -1.29 -13.20
CA THR A 10 -5.21 -2.08 -12.00
C THR A 10 -4.72 -1.19 -10.86
N THR A 11 -5.19 -1.46 -9.66
CA THR A 11 -4.70 -0.82 -8.43
C THR A 11 -4.13 -1.89 -7.50
N PHE A 12 -2.90 -1.68 -7.04
CA PHE A 12 -2.30 -2.50 -6.00
C PHE A 12 -2.55 -1.85 -4.65
N CYS A 13 -3.22 -2.58 -3.76
CA CYS A 13 -3.51 -2.13 -2.40
C CYS A 13 -2.53 -2.78 -1.45
N ILE A 14 -1.72 -1.97 -0.77
CA ILE A 14 -0.65 -2.44 0.11
C ILE A 14 -1.01 -2.08 1.55
N PRO A 15 -1.54 -3.04 2.33
CA PRO A 15 -1.85 -2.79 3.74
C PRO A 15 -0.58 -2.91 4.57
N VAL A 16 -0.39 -1.97 5.50
CA VAL A 16 0.83 -1.89 6.32
C VAL A 16 0.48 -1.64 7.78
N CYS A 17 1.09 -2.42 8.67
CA CYS A 17 1.15 -2.12 10.08
C CYS A 17 2.64 -2.12 10.47
N LEU A 18 3.21 -0.92 10.68
CA LEU A 18 4.62 -0.80 10.98
C LEU A 18 4.91 -1.18 12.42
N ASP A 19 5.62 -2.29 12.59
CA ASP A 19 6.09 -2.75 13.89
C ASP A 19 7.61 -2.79 13.97
N SER A 20 8.31 -2.50 12.87
CA SER A 20 9.77 -2.51 12.84
C SER A 20 10.30 -1.67 11.67
N ILE A 21 11.59 -1.31 11.75
CA ILE A 21 12.29 -0.60 10.68
C ILE A 21 12.42 -1.50 9.44
N HIS A 22 12.54 -2.81 9.63
CA HIS A 22 12.65 -3.75 8.52
C HIS A 22 11.40 -3.77 7.66
N ARG A 23 10.23 -3.65 8.27
CA ARG A 23 8.95 -3.63 7.54
C ARG A 23 8.84 -2.36 6.68
N LYS A 24 9.31 -1.23 7.19
CA LYS A 24 9.36 0.00 6.41
C LYS A 24 10.31 -0.13 5.22
N GLN A 25 11.50 -0.73 5.43
CA GLN A 25 12.45 -0.97 4.35
C GLN A 25 11.88 -1.88 3.28
N ASN A 26 11.17 -2.94 3.69
CA ASN A 26 10.50 -3.84 2.75
C ASN A 26 9.45 -3.13 1.93
N LEU A 27 8.65 -2.26 2.55
CA LEU A 27 7.65 -1.46 1.84
C LEU A 27 8.32 -0.58 0.78
N GLU A 28 9.41 0.09 1.11
CA GLU A 28 10.13 0.94 0.17
C GLU A 28 10.66 0.14 -1.02
N LEU A 29 11.15 -1.08 -0.79
CA LEU A 29 11.61 -1.97 -1.84
C LEU A 29 10.46 -2.41 -2.75
N VAL A 30 9.32 -2.75 -2.17
CA VAL A 30 8.11 -3.14 -2.94
C VAL A 30 7.67 -1.98 -3.83
N LEU A 31 7.63 -0.76 -3.29
CA LEU A 31 7.23 0.42 -4.06
C LEU A 31 8.19 0.67 -5.23
N LYS A 32 9.50 0.57 -5.00
CA LYS A 32 10.49 0.72 -6.06
C LYS A 32 10.32 -0.36 -7.14
N TYR A 33 10.06 -1.59 -6.72
CA TYR A 33 9.84 -2.70 -7.65
C TYR A 33 8.61 -2.45 -8.53
N LEU A 34 7.48 -2.08 -7.92
CA LEU A 34 6.25 -1.84 -8.66
C LEU A 34 6.39 -0.64 -9.60
N ASP A 35 7.03 0.43 -9.15
CA ASP A 35 7.25 1.62 -9.98
C ASP A 35 8.20 1.34 -11.15
N TYR A 36 9.15 0.46 -10.96
CA TYR A 36 10.12 0.13 -12.00
C TYR A 36 9.50 -0.71 -13.12
N TYR A 37 8.70 -1.71 -12.76
CA TYR A 37 8.19 -2.69 -13.72
C TYR A 37 6.81 -2.35 -14.27
N PHE A 38 6.00 -1.58 -13.56
CA PHE A 38 4.60 -1.38 -13.91
C PHE A 38 4.23 0.10 -13.98
N ASP A 39 3.38 0.42 -14.95
CA ASP A 39 2.66 1.68 -15.00
C ASP A 39 1.27 1.40 -14.44
N THR A 40 1.08 1.64 -13.15
CA THR A 40 -0.09 1.20 -12.41
C THR A 40 -0.48 2.20 -11.32
N ASN A 41 -1.52 1.87 -10.57
CA ASN A 41 -2.01 2.67 -9.44
C ASN A 41 -1.68 1.95 -8.15
N ILE A 42 -1.24 2.70 -7.14
CA ILE A 42 -0.86 2.15 -5.85
C ILE A 42 -1.59 2.90 -4.75
N ILE A 43 -2.23 2.16 -3.85
CA ILE A 43 -2.81 2.70 -2.63
C ILE A 43 -2.09 2.06 -1.46
N ILE A 44 -1.58 2.90 -0.56
CA ILE A 44 -0.94 2.45 0.67
C ILE A 44 -1.92 2.69 1.81
N GLY A 45 -2.22 1.64 2.55
CA GLY A 45 -3.09 1.72 3.72
C GLY A 45 -2.30 1.41 4.98
N GLU A 46 -2.17 2.38 5.85
CA GLU A 46 -1.50 2.20 7.14
C GLU A 46 -2.51 2.09 8.26
N THR A 47 -2.26 1.19 9.21
CA THR A 47 -3.05 1.09 10.43
C THR A 47 -2.13 0.90 11.64
N ASN A 48 -2.50 1.51 12.75
CA ASN A 48 -1.89 1.30 14.06
C ASN A 48 -2.77 1.93 15.14
N SER A 49 -2.34 1.82 16.39
CA SER A 49 -3.09 2.36 17.53
C SER A 49 -2.61 3.75 17.98
N ASP A 50 -1.64 4.32 17.29
CA ASP A 50 -0.98 5.55 17.67
C ASP A 50 -1.26 6.68 16.68
N LYS A 51 -0.38 6.86 15.70
CA LYS A 51 -0.44 7.95 14.73
C LYS A 51 0.10 7.49 13.38
N PRO A 52 -0.22 8.21 12.28
CA PRO A 52 0.38 7.91 10.99
C PRO A 52 1.90 8.02 11.04
N LYS A 53 2.58 7.05 10.43
CA LYS A 53 4.04 7.00 10.37
C LYS A 53 4.58 7.08 8.95
N LEU A 54 3.69 7.04 7.96
CA LEU A 54 4.04 7.01 6.55
C LEU A 54 3.37 8.15 5.76
N GLU A 55 3.01 9.24 6.46
CA GLU A 55 2.30 10.36 5.82
C GLU A 55 3.04 10.95 4.63
N GLU A 56 4.38 10.89 4.63
CA GLU A 56 5.20 11.41 3.53
C GLU A 56 4.94 10.71 2.21
N LEU A 57 4.41 9.50 2.25
CA LEU A 57 4.10 8.74 1.03
C LEU A 57 2.91 9.30 0.26
N GLN A 58 2.07 10.13 0.90
CA GLN A 58 0.92 10.73 0.22
C GLN A 58 1.32 11.71 -0.88
N GLU A 59 2.58 12.15 -0.91
CA GLU A 59 3.08 13.02 -1.97
C GLU A 59 3.17 12.30 -3.31
N ASN A 60 3.41 10.97 -3.30
CA ASN A 60 3.64 10.18 -4.51
C ASN A 60 2.61 9.08 -4.73
N TYR A 61 1.86 8.71 -3.68
CA TYR A 61 0.91 7.61 -3.72
C TYR A 61 -0.39 8.02 -3.06
N LYS A 62 -1.47 7.33 -3.39
CA LYS A 62 -2.70 7.45 -2.62
C LYS A 62 -2.48 6.76 -1.27
N TYR A 63 -2.79 7.47 -0.19
CA TYR A 63 -2.48 7.03 1.16
C TYR A 63 -3.73 7.12 2.03
N ILE A 64 -3.99 6.05 2.78
CA ILE A 64 -5.11 5.97 3.73
C ILE A 64 -4.56 5.58 5.08
N TYR A 65 -5.02 6.26 6.12
CA TYR A 65 -4.70 5.88 7.48
C TYR A 65 -5.98 5.48 8.22
N TYR A 66 -5.94 4.31 8.87
CA TYR A 66 -7.03 3.81 9.69
C TYR A 66 -6.50 3.54 11.10
N LYS A 67 -6.92 4.37 12.07
CA LYS A 67 -6.52 4.18 13.46
C LYS A 67 -7.26 2.99 14.04
N ASN A 68 -6.51 2.03 14.57
CA ASN A 68 -7.05 0.83 15.20
C ASN A 68 -6.52 0.74 16.63
N SER A 69 -7.41 0.91 17.61
CA SER A 69 -7.06 0.90 19.03
C SER A 69 -6.98 -0.52 19.60
N GLU A 70 -7.28 -1.54 18.81
CA GLU A 70 -7.21 -2.93 19.25
C GLU A 70 -5.82 -3.49 19.04
N ASN A 71 -5.50 -4.58 19.76
CA ASN A 71 -4.15 -5.13 19.78
C ASN A 71 -3.81 -6.02 18.58
N PHE A 72 -4.69 -6.10 17.58
CA PHE A 72 -4.42 -6.91 16.41
C PHE A 72 -4.80 -6.19 15.14
N PHE A 73 -4.16 -6.62 14.06
CA PHE A 73 -4.24 -5.99 12.76
C PHE A 73 -5.45 -6.50 11.99
N TYR A 74 -6.41 -5.60 11.70
CA TYR A 74 -7.59 -5.92 10.90
C TYR A 74 -7.33 -5.65 9.43
N LYS A 75 -6.59 -6.54 8.80
CA LYS A 75 -6.23 -6.42 7.39
C LYS A 75 -7.46 -6.31 6.49
N THR A 76 -8.50 -7.09 6.76
CA THR A 76 -9.71 -7.10 5.94
C THR A 76 -10.43 -5.76 5.95
N LYS A 77 -10.55 -5.14 7.12
CA LYS A 77 -11.18 -3.81 7.22
C LYS A 77 -10.39 -2.76 6.44
N LEU A 78 -9.08 -2.79 6.59
CA LEU A 78 -8.20 -1.86 5.88
C LEU A 78 -8.29 -2.05 4.37
N LEU A 79 -8.25 -3.29 3.90
CA LEU A 79 -8.37 -3.60 2.47
C LEU A 79 -9.70 -3.14 1.91
N ASN A 80 -10.81 -3.30 2.65
CA ASN A 80 -12.11 -2.84 2.19
C ASN A 80 -12.14 -1.32 1.99
N LEU A 81 -11.53 -0.57 2.90
CA LEU A 81 -11.41 0.88 2.75
C LEU A 81 -10.59 1.24 1.50
N MET A 82 -9.50 0.52 1.27
CA MET A 82 -8.64 0.75 0.11
C MET A 82 -9.37 0.43 -1.19
N TYR A 83 -10.14 -0.66 -1.22
CA TYR A 83 -10.93 -1.04 -2.40
C TYR A 83 -11.98 0.02 -2.73
N LEU A 84 -12.63 0.61 -1.71
CA LEU A 84 -13.60 1.68 -1.91
C LEU A 84 -12.95 2.93 -2.51
N GLU A 85 -11.68 3.17 -2.23
CA GLU A 85 -10.94 4.31 -2.75
C GLU A 85 -10.36 4.08 -4.14
N SER A 86 -10.32 2.83 -4.61
CA SER A 86 -9.79 2.53 -5.94
C SER A 86 -10.78 2.94 -7.01
N ASN A 87 -10.25 3.42 -8.15
CA ASN A 87 -11.06 3.86 -9.29
C ASN A 87 -10.84 2.99 -10.52
N THR A 88 -10.24 1.83 -10.34
CA THR A 88 -9.89 0.93 -11.45
C THR A 88 -10.76 -0.33 -11.43
N PRO A 89 -10.97 -0.97 -12.60
CA PRO A 89 -11.76 -2.20 -12.66
C PRO A 89 -11.11 -3.40 -11.97
N PHE A 90 -9.77 -3.39 -11.85
CA PHE A 90 -9.04 -4.48 -11.18
C PHE A 90 -8.33 -3.97 -9.95
N VAL A 91 -8.44 -4.73 -8.86
CA VAL A 91 -7.84 -4.37 -7.58
C VAL A 91 -7.19 -5.61 -6.98
N PHE A 92 -5.92 -5.51 -6.62
CA PHE A 92 -5.16 -6.60 -6.01
C PHE A 92 -4.57 -6.17 -4.68
N SER A 93 -4.60 -7.08 -3.71
CA SER A 93 -3.86 -6.94 -2.47
C SER A 93 -2.40 -7.36 -2.72
N TYR A 94 -1.45 -6.55 -2.25
CA TYR A 94 -0.03 -6.86 -2.36
C TYR A 94 0.62 -6.69 -0.99
N ASP A 95 1.24 -7.75 -0.49
CA ASP A 95 1.88 -7.74 0.81
C ASP A 95 3.18 -6.93 0.76
N CYS A 96 3.41 -6.05 1.74
CA CYS A 96 4.64 -5.25 1.79
C CYS A 96 5.90 -6.10 2.02
N ASP A 97 5.75 -7.36 2.40
CA ASP A 97 6.86 -8.31 2.58
C ASP A 97 7.00 -9.29 1.41
N ALA A 98 6.34 -9.05 0.28
CA ALA A 98 6.19 -10.02 -0.80
C ALA A 98 7.36 -10.10 -1.79
N LEU A 99 8.47 -9.44 -1.54
CA LEU A 99 9.65 -9.53 -2.41
C LEU A 99 10.48 -10.77 -2.14
#